data_e1fa1449d94e66cb06d0ceccaa390199
#
_entry.id   e1fa1449d94e66cb06d0ceccaa390199
#
_cell.length_a   1.000
_cell.length_b   1.000
_cell.length_c   1.000
_cell.angle_alpha   90.00
_cell.angle_beta   90.00
_cell.angle_gamma   90.00
#
_symmetry.space_group_name_H-M   'P 1'
#
loop_
_entity.id
_entity.type
_entity.pdbx_description
1 polymer ?
#
loop_
_entity_poly.entity_id
_entity_poly.type
_entity_poly.pdbx_seq_one_letter_code
_entity_poly.pdbx_strand_id
1 'polypeptide(L)'
;EKDAFEQMDYSLSEGVNFFDTAELYSVPPNSDSYGKTEVMIGNWFEKRKNRKKIILASKVAGPGCSWIRGGGNNFDEKTIGKAIDGSLKRLKTDYIDLYQLHWPERSTNYFGKRDYTVDSDEGEWNSFESVLEALEKFIQSGKIRYIGMSNETPYGLSKYIELSKNKKL
;
A
#
# COMPACT_ATOMS: atom_id res chain seq x y z
N GLU A 1 10.77 -18.14 7.43
CA GLU A 1 11.24 -17.77 6.07
C GLU A 1 11.23 -18.98 5.12
N LYS A 2 11.73 -20.16 5.55
CA LYS A 2 11.72 -21.38 4.73
C LYS A 2 10.32 -21.73 4.25
N ASP A 3 9.37 -21.83 5.15
CA ASP A 3 7.97 -22.18 4.81
C ASP A 3 7.32 -21.12 3.90
N ALA A 4 7.62 -19.83 4.13
CA ALA A 4 7.14 -18.77 3.26
C ALA A 4 7.69 -18.90 1.83
N PHE A 5 8.94 -19.26 1.67
CA PHE A 5 9.54 -19.50 0.35
C PHE A 5 8.93 -20.70 -0.35
N GLU A 6 8.71 -21.80 0.36
CA GLU A 6 8.04 -22.99 -0.18
C GLU A 6 6.62 -22.68 -0.65
N GLN A 7 5.85 -21.89 0.11
CA GLN A 7 4.51 -21.44 -0.29
C GLN A 7 4.55 -20.53 -1.54
N MET A 8 5.47 -19.57 -1.59
CA MET A 8 5.61 -18.68 -2.75
C MET A 8 6.11 -19.42 -3.99
N ASP A 9 7.04 -20.36 -3.84
CA ASP A 9 7.54 -21.21 -4.93
C ASP A 9 6.40 -22.08 -5.47
N TYR A 10 5.62 -22.70 -4.60
CA TYR A 10 4.47 -23.52 -4.99
C TYR A 10 3.41 -22.69 -5.69
N SER A 11 3.02 -21.55 -5.11
CA SER A 11 2.03 -20.64 -5.73
C SER A 11 2.42 -20.26 -7.15
N LEU A 12 3.69 -19.89 -7.34
CA LEU A 12 4.20 -19.52 -8.67
C LEU A 12 4.21 -20.72 -9.64
N SER A 13 4.50 -21.92 -9.16
CA SER A 13 4.47 -23.13 -10.00
C SER A 13 3.07 -23.49 -10.47
N GLU A 14 2.06 -23.16 -9.68
CA GLU A 14 0.63 -23.32 -10.01
C GLU A 14 0.04 -22.15 -10.84
N GLY A 15 0.88 -21.18 -11.25
CA GLY A 15 0.45 -20.06 -12.08
C GLY A 15 -0.08 -18.84 -11.29
N VAL A 16 -0.05 -18.87 -9.96
CA VAL A 16 -0.42 -17.72 -9.13
C VAL A 16 0.77 -16.77 -9.05
N ASN A 17 0.67 -15.64 -9.76
CA ASN A 17 1.74 -14.67 -9.87
C ASN A 17 1.40 -13.27 -9.36
N PHE A 18 0.20 -13.03 -8.86
CA PHE A 18 -0.20 -11.77 -8.23
C PHE A 18 -0.03 -11.90 -6.72
N PHE A 19 0.94 -11.16 -6.15
CA PHE A 19 1.28 -11.20 -4.73
C PHE A 19 0.91 -9.87 -4.09
N ASP A 20 0.00 -9.90 -3.13
CA ASP A 20 -0.45 -8.74 -2.39
C ASP A 20 0.13 -8.73 -0.97
N THR A 21 0.79 -7.63 -0.62
CA THR A 21 1.35 -7.37 0.70
C THR A 21 1.04 -5.95 1.16
N ALA A 22 1.63 -5.51 2.26
CA ALA A 22 1.55 -4.14 2.76
C ALA A 22 2.73 -3.81 3.69
N GLU A 23 3.07 -2.52 3.82
CA GLU A 23 4.05 -2.11 4.82
C GLU A 23 3.62 -2.47 6.25
N LEU A 24 2.31 -2.49 6.50
CA LEU A 24 1.74 -2.85 7.80
C LEU A 24 1.98 -4.32 8.20
N TYR A 25 2.07 -5.24 7.22
CA TYR A 25 2.08 -6.68 7.50
C TYR A 25 3.41 -7.13 8.12
N SER A 26 3.33 -8.07 9.07
CA SER A 26 2.39 -9.18 9.25
C SER A 26 1.12 -8.81 10.04
N VAL A 27 0.17 -9.78 10.13
CA VAL A 27 -1.06 -9.71 10.94
C VAL A 27 -0.94 -10.71 12.09
N PRO A 28 -1.28 -10.36 13.34
CA PRO A 28 -1.71 -9.03 13.79
C PRO A 28 -0.55 -8.00 13.71
N PRO A 29 -0.86 -6.76 13.25
CA PRO A 29 0.18 -5.76 13.07
C PRO A 29 0.65 -5.18 14.41
N ASN A 30 1.95 -4.99 14.55
CA ASN A 30 2.57 -4.33 15.70
C ASN A 30 3.93 -3.72 15.31
N SER A 31 4.52 -2.93 16.22
CA SER A 31 5.80 -2.24 16.01
C SER A 31 6.97 -3.17 15.65
N ASP A 32 6.95 -4.40 16.15
CA ASP A 32 8.07 -5.34 16.00
C ASP A 32 7.98 -6.16 14.71
N SER A 33 6.78 -6.24 14.12
CA SER A 33 6.51 -7.13 13.00
C SER A 33 6.17 -6.43 11.68
N TYR A 34 5.86 -5.12 11.72
CA TYR A 34 5.50 -4.42 10.48
C TYR A 34 6.65 -4.45 9.45
N GLY A 35 6.29 -4.57 8.19
CA GLY A 35 7.25 -4.68 7.10
C GLY A 35 7.91 -6.06 6.93
N LYS A 36 7.74 -6.99 7.86
CA LYS A 36 8.39 -8.32 7.79
C LYS A 36 7.94 -9.14 6.59
N THR A 37 6.68 -9.02 6.18
CA THR A 37 6.19 -9.73 4.99
C THR A 37 6.88 -9.21 3.73
N GLU A 38 7.03 -7.91 3.60
CA GLU A 38 7.79 -7.32 2.49
C GLU A 38 9.26 -7.74 2.50
N VAL A 39 9.89 -7.82 3.67
CA VAL A 39 11.27 -8.33 3.79
C VAL A 39 11.38 -9.79 3.32
N MET A 40 10.44 -10.65 3.71
CA MET A 40 10.41 -12.05 3.26
C MET A 40 10.27 -12.17 1.75
N ILE A 41 9.37 -11.40 1.15
CA ILE A 41 9.18 -11.36 -0.30
C ILE A 41 10.45 -10.83 -0.99
N GLY A 42 11.06 -9.77 -0.46
CA GLY A 42 12.31 -9.23 -0.99
C GLY A 42 13.46 -10.22 -0.95
N ASN A 43 13.61 -10.96 0.15
CA ASN A 43 14.60 -12.03 0.25
C ASN A 43 14.33 -13.15 -0.76
N TRP A 44 13.07 -13.49 -0.97
CA TRP A 44 12.68 -14.47 -1.97
C TRP A 44 13.01 -14.02 -3.39
N PHE A 45 12.72 -12.75 -3.74
CA PHE A 45 13.11 -12.18 -5.04
C PHE A 45 14.62 -12.22 -5.26
N GLU A 46 15.38 -11.83 -4.24
CA GLU A 46 16.84 -11.86 -4.31
C GLU A 46 17.39 -13.27 -4.51
N LYS A 47 16.84 -14.25 -3.79
CA LYS A 47 17.28 -15.65 -3.87
C LYS A 47 16.84 -16.35 -5.17
N ARG A 48 15.64 -16.09 -5.65
CA ARG A 48 15.05 -16.75 -6.83
C ARG A 48 15.28 -16.01 -8.16
N LYS A 49 15.67 -14.73 -8.09
CA LYS A 49 15.83 -13.86 -9.28
C LYS A 49 14.56 -13.81 -10.16
N ASN A 50 13.38 -13.85 -9.53
CA ASN A 50 12.10 -14.04 -10.20
C ASN A 50 11.18 -12.79 -10.16
N ARG A 51 11.67 -11.62 -9.70
CA ARG A 51 10.86 -10.40 -9.58
C ARG A 51 10.00 -10.09 -10.82
N LYS A 52 10.55 -10.28 -12.01
CA LYS A 52 9.85 -9.99 -13.29
C LYS A 52 8.69 -10.95 -13.61
N LYS A 53 8.59 -12.08 -12.89
CA LYS A 53 7.49 -13.04 -13.06
C LYS A 53 6.28 -12.71 -12.17
N ILE A 54 6.44 -11.76 -11.26
CA ILE A 54 5.45 -11.43 -10.22
C ILE A 54 4.83 -10.06 -10.49
N ILE A 55 3.52 -9.99 -10.41
CA ILE A 55 2.76 -8.75 -10.24
C ILE A 55 2.70 -8.49 -8.73
N LEU A 56 3.42 -7.50 -8.29
CA LEU A 56 3.57 -7.18 -6.87
C LEU A 56 2.68 -6.02 -6.48
N ALA A 57 1.80 -6.25 -5.51
CA ALA A 57 1.02 -5.21 -4.86
C ALA A 57 1.54 -4.96 -3.44
N SER A 58 1.61 -3.69 -3.04
CA SER A 58 1.83 -3.28 -1.66
C SER A 58 0.97 -2.06 -1.31
N LYS A 59 1.00 -1.63 -0.04
CA LYS A 59 0.07 -0.61 0.46
C LYS A 59 0.74 0.32 1.45
N VAL A 60 0.42 1.62 1.37
CA VAL A 60 0.74 2.59 2.40
C VAL A 60 -0.30 2.56 3.51
N ALA A 61 0.13 2.47 4.77
CA ALA A 61 -0.76 2.56 5.91
C ALA A 61 -1.37 3.96 6.03
N GLY A 62 -2.67 4.03 6.28
CA GLY A 62 -3.36 5.26 6.64
C GLY A 62 -3.11 5.67 8.10
N PRO A 63 -3.86 6.67 8.62
CA PRO A 63 -3.72 7.18 9.97
C PRO A 63 -4.04 6.13 11.04
N GLY A 64 -3.64 6.39 12.29
CA GLY A 64 -3.95 5.57 13.46
C GLY A 64 -2.86 4.63 13.95
N CYS A 65 -1.79 4.40 13.18
CA CYS A 65 -0.64 3.57 13.59
C CYS A 65 0.55 4.47 13.98
N SER A 66 0.62 4.88 15.25
CA SER A 66 1.68 5.78 15.74
C SER A 66 3.10 5.23 15.60
N TRP A 67 3.26 3.92 15.51
CA TRP A 67 4.54 3.23 15.38
C TRP A 67 5.00 3.05 13.92
N ILE A 68 4.17 3.33 12.92
CA ILE A 68 4.58 3.32 11.53
C ILE A 68 5.17 4.69 11.18
N ARG A 69 6.43 4.73 10.78
CA ARG A 69 7.15 5.95 10.37
C ARG A 69 7.07 7.10 11.39
N GLY A 70 6.87 6.79 12.68
CA GLY A 70 6.75 7.77 13.75
C GLY A 70 5.36 8.42 13.89
N GLY A 71 4.33 7.85 13.25
CA GLY A 71 2.97 8.37 13.23
C GLY A 71 2.72 9.42 12.15
N GLY A 72 1.56 10.08 12.18
CA GLY A 72 1.21 11.11 11.20
C GLY A 72 1.12 10.54 9.77
N ASN A 73 0.49 9.38 9.62
CA ASN A 73 0.40 8.66 8.35
C ASN A 73 -0.74 9.23 7.49
N ASN A 74 -0.62 10.49 7.13
CA ASN A 74 -1.46 11.16 6.14
C ASN A 74 -0.97 10.86 4.71
N PHE A 75 -1.79 11.17 3.71
CA PHE A 75 -1.48 10.87 2.32
C PHE A 75 -0.86 12.06 1.56
N ASP A 76 -0.04 12.86 2.24
CA ASP A 76 0.79 13.84 1.55
C ASP A 76 1.94 13.18 0.77
N GLU A 77 2.50 13.91 -0.18
CA GLU A 77 3.59 13.44 -1.05
C GLU A 77 4.79 12.91 -0.25
N LYS A 78 5.16 13.61 0.82
CA LYS A 78 6.33 13.26 1.65
C LYS A 78 6.10 11.95 2.40
N THR A 79 4.92 11.76 2.96
CA THR A 79 4.56 10.56 3.70
C THR A 79 4.41 9.36 2.78
N ILE A 80 3.72 9.52 1.65
CA ILE A 80 3.61 8.48 0.61
C ILE A 80 5.00 8.12 0.08
N GLY A 81 5.86 9.11 -0.20
CA GLY A 81 7.20 8.89 -0.69
C GLY A 81 8.06 8.06 0.28
N LYS A 82 8.03 8.39 1.57
CA LYS A 82 8.74 7.60 2.60
C LYS A 82 8.22 6.15 2.68
N ALA A 83 6.91 5.95 2.53
CA ALA A 83 6.31 4.63 2.54
C ALA A 83 6.77 3.80 1.33
N ILE A 84 6.69 4.37 0.12
CA ILE A 84 7.16 3.74 -1.11
C ILE A 84 8.65 3.37 -1.01
N ASP A 85 9.51 4.32 -0.62
CA ASP A 85 10.95 4.08 -0.50
C ASP A 85 11.26 2.98 0.54
N GLY A 86 10.54 2.99 1.65
CA GLY A 86 10.63 1.94 2.66
C GLY A 86 10.22 0.56 2.11
N SER A 87 9.10 0.49 1.39
CA SER A 87 8.62 -0.74 0.76
C SER A 87 9.58 -1.25 -0.31
N LEU A 88 10.07 -0.40 -1.21
CA LEU A 88 11.06 -0.75 -2.22
C LEU A 88 12.33 -1.34 -1.62
N LYS A 89 12.82 -0.72 -0.52
CA LYS A 89 13.99 -1.20 0.22
C LYS A 89 13.75 -2.59 0.82
N ARG A 90 12.61 -2.82 1.48
CA ARG A 90 12.26 -4.12 2.09
C ARG A 90 12.04 -5.21 1.03
N LEU A 91 11.37 -4.85 -0.05
CA LEU A 91 11.07 -5.73 -1.19
C LEU A 91 12.27 -5.98 -2.12
N LYS A 92 13.39 -5.25 -1.92
CA LYS A 92 14.61 -5.35 -2.75
C LYS A 92 14.33 -5.24 -4.23
N THR A 93 13.50 -4.27 -4.61
CA THR A 93 13.09 -3.99 -5.99
C THR A 93 13.04 -2.48 -6.21
N ASP A 94 13.14 -2.06 -7.45
CA ASP A 94 13.08 -0.66 -7.88
C ASP A 94 11.67 -0.20 -8.27
N TYR A 95 10.71 -1.13 -8.35
CA TYR A 95 9.31 -0.80 -8.67
C TYR A 95 8.31 -1.72 -8.00
N ILE A 96 7.10 -1.20 -7.76
CA ILE A 96 5.90 -1.94 -7.33
C ILE A 96 4.87 -1.86 -8.45
N ASP A 97 4.22 -2.97 -8.79
CA ASP A 97 3.25 -2.98 -9.89
C ASP A 97 1.93 -2.30 -9.51
N LEU A 98 1.39 -2.56 -8.31
CA LEU A 98 0.18 -1.92 -7.78
C LEU A 98 0.45 -1.36 -6.39
N TYR A 99 0.32 -0.05 -6.23
CA TYR A 99 0.47 0.58 -4.91
C TYR A 99 -0.86 1.11 -4.41
N GLN A 100 -1.26 0.70 -3.22
CA GLN A 100 -2.61 0.93 -2.72
C GLN A 100 -2.61 1.84 -1.49
N LEU A 101 -3.63 2.70 -1.35
CA LEU A 101 -3.98 3.34 -0.09
C LEU A 101 -4.68 2.30 0.76
N HIS A 102 -4.12 1.95 1.95
CA HIS A 102 -4.57 0.77 2.70
C HIS A 102 -5.93 0.94 3.37
N TRP A 103 -6.26 2.17 3.80
CA TRP A 103 -7.57 2.61 4.27
C TRP A 103 -7.69 4.13 4.15
N PRO A 104 -8.92 4.68 4.17
CA PRO A 104 -9.14 6.12 4.06
C PRO A 104 -8.41 6.94 5.14
N GLU A 105 -7.93 8.13 4.74
CA GLU A 105 -7.35 9.11 5.67
C GLU A 105 -8.44 9.83 6.48
N ARG A 106 -9.56 10.13 5.83
CA ARG A 106 -10.70 10.81 6.44
C ARG A 106 -11.48 9.90 7.39
N SER A 107 -12.26 10.51 8.29
CA SER A 107 -13.16 9.78 9.18
C SER A 107 -14.24 9.06 8.37
N THR A 108 -14.20 7.73 8.40
CA THR A 108 -15.21 6.85 7.80
C THR A 108 -15.11 5.46 8.40
N ASN A 109 -16.10 4.61 8.14
CA ASN A 109 -16.07 3.22 8.61
C ASN A 109 -15.25 2.34 7.68
N TYR A 110 -14.31 1.60 8.26
CA TYR A 110 -13.53 0.55 7.61
C TYR A 110 -13.25 -0.60 8.60
N PHE A 111 -12.73 -1.70 8.15
CA PHE A 111 -12.42 -2.90 8.97
C PHE A 111 -13.62 -3.42 9.78
N GLY A 112 -14.82 -3.41 9.18
CA GLY A 112 -16.03 -3.95 9.81
C GLY A 112 -16.68 -3.07 10.87
N LYS A 113 -16.21 -1.83 11.07
CA LYS A 113 -16.88 -0.85 11.93
C LYS A 113 -18.26 -0.52 11.37
N ARG A 114 -19.27 -0.57 12.23
CA ARG A 114 -20.67 -0.25 11.90
C ARG A 114 -21.09 1.05 12.59
N ASP A 115 -22.30 1.51 12.26
CA ASP A 115 -22.94 2.64 12.94
C ASP A 115 -22.11 3.93 12.85
N TYR A 116 -22.04 4.48 11.63
CA TYR A 116 -21.32 5.72 11.37
C TYR A 116 -21.91 6.88 12.20
N THR A 117 -21.05 7.53 12.98
CA THR A 117 -21.35 8.80 13.64
C THR A 117 -20.55 9.90 12.96
N VAL A 118 -21.22 11.03 12.69
CA VAL A 118 -20.54 12.20 12.20
C VAL A 118 -19.58 12.69 13.29
N ASP A 119 -18.31 12.73 12.96
CA ASP A 119 -17.29 13.32 13.82
C ASP A 119 -17.19 14.82 13.49
N SER A 120 -17.63 15.68 14.41
CA SER A 120 -17.55 17.12 14.22
C SER A 120 -16.13 17.67 14.33
N ASP A 121 -15.23 16.87 14.90
CA ASP A 121 -13.80 17.19 15.08
C ASP A 121 -12.91 16.43 14.09
N GLU A 122 -13.45 16.04 12.92
CA GLU A 122 -12.66 15.45 11.86
C GLU A 122 -11.53 16.41 11.48
N GLY A 123 -10.30 15.99 11.77
CA GLY A 123 -9.10 16.76 11.46
C GLY A 123 -8.94 17.02 9.95
N GLU A 124 -8.01 17.89 9.61
CA GLU A 124 -7.66 18.12 8.21
C GLU A 124 -7.10 16.82 7.58
N TRP A 125 -7.62 16.49 6.40
CA TRP A 125 -7.14 15.39 5.57
C TRP A 125 -6.84 15.88 4.14
N ASN A 126 -5.98 15.16 3.44
CA ASN A 126 -5.60 15.54 2.08
C ASN A 126 -6.75 15.34 1.10
N SER A 127 -6.97 16.30 0.21
CA SER A 127 -8.02 16.17 -0.82
C SER A 127 -7.72 14.99 -1.75
N PHE A 128 -8.74 14.41 -2.35
CA PHE A 128 -8.57 13.32 -3.32
C PHE A 128 -7.65 13.74 -4.47
N GLU A 129 -7.74 15.00 -4.90
CA GLU A 129 -6.89 15.57 -5.95
C GLU A 129 -5.43 15.59 -5.54
N SER A 130 -5.11 16.11 -4.35
CA SER A 130 -3.72 16.21 -3.87
C SER A 130 -3.09 14.84 -3.66
N VAL A 131 -3.86 13.86 -3.20
CA VAL A 131 -3.40 12.46 -3.08
C VAL A 131 -3.08 11.86 -4.45
N LEU A 132 -3.95 12.06 -5.45
CA LEU A 132 -3.70 11.58 -6.82
C LEU A 132 -2.50 12.27 -7.45
N GLU A 133 -2.31 13.58 -7.23
CA GLU A 133 -1.14 14.32 -7.71
C GLU A 133 0.16 13.82 -7.09
N ALA A 134 0.14 13.50 -5.81
CA ALA A 134 1.28 12.89 -5.13
C ALA A 134 1.62 11.52 -5.73
N LEU A 135 0.62 10.65 -5.92
CA LEU A 135 0.81 9.32 -6.50
C LEU A 135 1.27 9.36 -7.96
N GLU A 136 0.76 10.30 -8.76
CA GLU A 136 1.16 10.50 -10.16
C GLU A 136 2.67 10.75 -10.30
N LYS A 137 3.28 11.52 -9.39
CA LYS A 137 4.73 11.75 -9.37
C LYS A 137 5.54 10.47 -9.20
N PHE A 138 5.03 9.52 -8.39
CA PHE A 138 5.68 8.22 -8.19
C PHE A 138 5.49 7.27 -9.37
N ILE A 139 4.39 7.39 -10.12
CA ILE A 139 4.23 6.71 -11.42
C ILE A 139 5.23 7.29 -12.43
N GLN A 140 5.32 8.61 -12.54
CA GLN A 140 6.24 9.28 -13.47
C GLN A 140 7.71 8.96 -13.18
N SER A 141 8.07 8.78 -11.89
CA SER A 141 9.41 8.35 -11.49
C SER A 141 9.68 6.86 -11.69
N GLY A 142 8.68 6.07 -12.08
CA GLY A 142 8.79 4.63 -12.29
C GLY A 142 8.82 3.78 -11.02
N LYS A 143 8.66 4.38 -9.83
CA LYS A 143 8.63 3.65 -8.54
C LYS A 143 7.39 2.79 -8.36
N ILE A 144 6.26 3.24 -8.90
CA ILE A 144 5.00 2.48 -8.93
C ILE A 144 4.44 2.50 -10.35
N ARG A 145 3.67 1.48 -10.73
CA ARG A 145 3.07 1.39 -12.08
C ARG A 145 1.60 1.78 -12.10
N TYR A 146 0.85 1.26 -11.12
CA TYR A 146 -0.58 1.50 -10.98
C TYR A 146 -0.90 1.84 -9.53
N ILE A 147 -1.99 2.55 -9.34
CA ILE A 147 -2.53 2.86 -8.01
C ILE A 147 -3.82 2.09 -7.76
N GLY A 148 -4.11 1.83 -6.51
CA GLY A 148 -5.33 1.16 -6.07
C GLY A 148 -5.80 1.67 -4.72
N MET A 149 -7.00 1.26 -4.37
CA MET A 149 -7.64 1.59 -3.09
C MET A 149 -7.97 0.30 -2.34
N SER A 150 -7.81 0.33 -1.03
CA SER A 150 -8.18 -0.76 -0.13
C SER A 150 -9.04 -0.18 0.99
N ASN A 151 -10.07 -0.92 1.41
CA ASN A 151 -11.00 -0.50 2.47
C ASN A 151 -11.65 0.88 2.25
N GLU A 152 -11.70 1.30 1.00
CA GLU A 152 -12.31 2.58 0.63
C GLU A 152 -13.83 2.43 0.50
N THR A 153 -14.55 3.50 0.77
CA THR A 153 -16.01 3.54 0.59
C THR A 153 -16.38 3.68 -0.89
N PRO A 154 -17.61 3.28 -1.30
CA PRO A 154 -18.09 3.53 -2.65
C PRO A 154 -18.01 5.01 -3.06
N TYR A 155 -18.25 5.92 -2.12
CA TYR A 155 -18.14 7.36 -2.36
C TYR A 155 -16.69 7.76 -2.71
N GLY A 156 -15.73 7.39 -1.85
CA GLY A 156 -14.34 7.75 -2.07
C GLY A 156 -13.76 7.09 -3.32
N LEU A 157 -14.09 5.82 -3.58
CA LEU A 157 -13.71 5.13 -4.81
C LEU A 157 -14.26 5.85 -6.05
N SER A 158 -15.54 6.27 -6.03
CA SER A 158 -16.14 7.02 -7.14
C SER A 158 -15.45 8.35 -7.37
N LYS A 159 -15.04 9.05 -6.30
CA LYS A 159 -14.28 10.32 -6.39
C LYS A 159 -12.90 10.11 -7.00
N TYR A 160 -12.16 9.13 -6.55
CA TYR A 160 -10.86 8.80 -7.15
C TYR A 160 -10.98 8.45 -8.64
N ILE A 161 -11.98 7.64 -9.02
CA ILE A 161 -12.23 7.29 -10.44
C ILE A 161 -12.59 8.53 -11.25
N GLU A 162 -13.47 9.40 -10.74
CA GLU A 162 -13.87 10.65 -11.42
C GLU A 162 -12.65 11.53 -11.72
N LEU A 163 -11.82 11.76 -10.71
CA LEU A 163 -10.65 12.63 -10.78
C LEU A 163 -9.49 12.04 -11.60
N SER A 164 -9.41 10.71 -11.68
CA SER A 164 -8.36 10.03 -12.44
C SER A 164 -8.58 10.03 -13.94
N LYS A 165 -9.80 10.31 -14.45
CA LYS A 165 -10.15 10.21 -15.88
C LYS A 165 -9.25 11.04 -16.81
N ASN A 166 -8.71 12.15 -16.31
CA ASN A 166 -7.83 13.06 -17.06
C ASN A 166 -6.36 12.93 -16.67
N LYS A 167 -6.00 11.92 -15.87
CA LYS A 167 -4.65 11.66 -15.39
C LYS A 167 -4.14 10.33 -15.95
N LYS A 168 -2.85 10.22 -16.15
CA LYS A 168 -2.19 8.95 -16.55
C LYS A 168 -1.87 8.13 -15.30
N LEU A 169 -2.89 7.57 -14.67
CA LEU A 169 -2.81 6.84 -13.42
C LEU A 169 -3.13 5.35 -13.61
#